data_46dc992f098ce5c4734236a1ee4aebd0
#
_entry.id   46dc992f098ce5c4734236a1ee4aebd0
#
_cell.length_a   1.000
_cell.length_b   1.000
_cell.length_c   1.000
_cell.angle_alpha   90.00
_cell.angle_beta   90.00
_cell.angle_gamma   90.00
#
_symmetry.space_group_name_H-M   'P 1'
#
loop_
_entity.id
_entity.type
_entity.pdbx_description
1 polymer ?
#
loop_
_entity_poly.entity_id
_entity_poly.type
_entity_poly.pdbx_seq_one_letter_code
_entity_poly.pdbx_strand_id
1 'polypeptide(L)'
;QTCALPIFNFECICYFRRIIMEASDFRNGVTFVCDGQPCQVIEFQHVKPGKGAAFVRTKYKNIITGAIRETSFNPTAKFDSAYIERKDMDYSYRDGNLYYFMDQETFEMIPVDESVVGDAMKFVKEGMTCKISIYEGNVFAVEGPDFVELEITECEPGVAGNTATNATKPCTVETGATLNVPLFINQGEIIKIDTRTGKYLSRAK
;
A
#
# COMPACT_ATOMS: atom_id res chain seq x y z
N GLN A 1 57.90 -8.31 -4.11
CA GLN A 1 56.90 -8.65 -5.14
C GLN A 1 55.53 -8.74 -4.46
N THR A 2 54.81 -7.65 -4.48
CA THR A 2 53.46 -7.50 -3.90
C THR A 2 52.44 -7.94 -4.93
N CYS A 3 51.81 -9.08 -4.71
CA CYS A 3 50.65 -9.52 -5.48
C CYS A 3 49.40 -8.73 -5.06
N ALA A 4 49.00 -7.81 -5.91
CA ALA A 4 47.69 -7.13 -5.76
C ALA A 4 46.60 -8.09 -6.24
N LEU A 5 45.71 -8.50 -5.34
CA LEU A 5 44.48 -9.20 -5.67
C LEU A 5 43.48 -8.20 -6.30
N PRO A 6 42.82 -8.54 -7.40
CA PRO A 6 41.79 -7.68 -7.96
C PRO A 6 40.57 -7.68 -7.03
N ILE A 7 40.15 -6.47 -6.67
CA ILE A 7 38.85 -6.21 -6.01
C ILE A 7 37.77 -6.61 -7.01
N PHE A 8 37.16 -7.75 -6.80
CA PHE A 8 35.92 -8.11 -7.48
C PHE A 8 34.83 -7.17 -7.00
N ASN A 9 34.51 -6.18 -7.82
CA ASN A 9 33.24 -5.48 -7.75
C ASN A 9 32.13 -6.52 -7.91
N PHE A 10 31.53 -6.87 -6.80
CA PHE A 10 30.28 -7.61 -6.77
C PHE A 10 29.14 -6.63 -7.08
N GLU A 11 29.10 -6.17 -8.35
CA GLU A 11 27.84 -5.73 -8.92
C GLU A 11 26.98 -6.99 -9.05
N CYS A 12 26.20 -7.25 -8.00
CA CYS A 12 25.11 -8.20 -8.04
C CYS A 12 24.06 -7.58 -8.98
N ILE A 13 24.29 -7.71 -10.27
CA ILE A 13 23.30 -7.49 -11.30
C ILE A 13 22.27 -8.60 -11.08
N CYS A 14 21.27 -8.34 -10.25
CA CYS A 14 20.03 -9.07 -10.27
C CYS A 14 19.46 -8.91 -11.68
N TYR A 15 19.85 -9.82 -12.56
CA TYR A 15 19.25 -9.99 -13.88
C TYR A 15 17.83 -10.46 -13.64
N PHE A 16 16.95 -9.51 -13.32
CA PHE A 16 15.51 -9.75 -13.34
C PHE A 16 15.19 -10.21 -14.77
N ARG A 17 14.94 -11.50 -14.91
CA ARG A 17 14.41 -12.08 -16.14
C ARG A 17 13.10 -11.34 -16.41
N ARG A 18 13.15 -10.32 -17.28
CA ARG A 18 11.94 -9.67 -17.80
C ARG A 18 11.14 -10.76 -18.48
N ILE A 19 10.10 -11.22 -17.84
CA ILE A 19 9.17 -12.17 -18.43
C ILE A 19 8.32 -11.37 -19.39
N ILE A 20 8.53 -11.58 -20.68
CA ILE A 20 7.69 -10.98 -21.73
C ILE A 20 6.41 -11.79 -21.81
N MET A 21 5.27 -11.12 -21.72
CA MET A 21 3.94 -11.71 -21.92
C MET A 21 3.26 -11.08 -23.13
N GLU A 22 2.36 -11.81 -23.77
CA GLU A 22 1.51 -11.28 -24.81
C GLU A 22 0.17 -10.79 -24.24
N ALA A 23 -0.48 -9.84 -24.92
CA ALA A 23 -1.80 -9.36 -24.51
C ALA A 23 -2.85 -10.49 -24.48
N SER A 24 -2.62 -11.58 -25.24
CA SER A 24 -3.43 -12.80 -25.20
C SER A 24 -3.37 -13.52 -23.84
N ASP A 25 -2.31 -13.32 -23.07
CA ASP A 25 -2.09 -13.98 -21.78
C ASP A 25 -2.66 -13.20 -20.60
N PHE A 26 -3.26 -12.05 -20.85
CA PHE A 26 -3.84 -11.21 -19.78
C PHE A 26 -4.92 -11.99 -19.02
N ARG A 27 -4.85 -11.85 -17.71
CA ARG A 27 -5.82 -12.37 -16.72
C ARG A 27 -6.04 -11.31 -15.67
N ASN A 28 -7.17 -11.37 -14.99
CA ASN A 28 -7.46 -10.47 -13.87
C ASN A 28 -6.37 -10.59 -12.80
N GLY A 29 -5.82 -9.46 -12.36
CA GLY A 29 -4.76 -9.40 -11.36
C GLY A 29 -3.32 -9.48 -11.91
N VAL A 30 -3.14 -9.80 -13.19
CA VAL A 30 -1.80 -9.80 -13.83
C VAL A 30 -1.25 -8.39 -13.87
N THR A 31 0.04 -8.26 -13.58
CA THR A 31 0.78 -6.99 -13.59
C THR A 31 1.71 -6.91 -14.80
N PHE A 32 1.69 -5.80 -15.49
CA PHE A 32 2.48 -5.54 -16.69
C PHE A 32 2.95 -4.08 -16.74
N VAL A 33 3.98 -3.81 -17.52
CA VAL A 33 4.49 -2.45 -17.72
C VAL A 33 3.78 -1.82 -18.92
N CYS A 34 3.15 -0.66 -18.71
CA CYS A 34 2.55 0.14 -19.75
C CYS A 34 3.06 1.58 -19.63
N ASP A 35 3.62 2.13 -20.71
CA ASP A 35 4.22 3.47 -20.73
C ASP A 35 5.28 3.67 -19.62
N GLY A 36 6.06 2.63 -19.32
CA GLY A 36 7.09 2.67 -18.27
C GLY A 36 6.55 2.61 -16.84
N GLN A 37 5.25 2.37 -16.64
CA GLN A 37 4.63 2.31 -15.33
C GLN A 37 3.99 0.94 -15.07
N PRO A 38 4.03 0.44 -13.82
CA PRO A 38 3.39 -0.83 -13.48
C PRO A 38 1.88 -0.67 -13.46
N CYS A 39 1.21 -1.53 -14.19
CA CYS A 39 -0.23 -1.58 -14.33
C CYS A 39 -0.76 -2.97 -13.97
N GLN A 40 -1.95 -3.03 -13.39
CA GLN A 40 -2.64 -4.27 -13.05
C GLN A 40 -3.92 -4.41 -13.86
N VAL A 41 -4.12 -5.56 -14.50
CA VAL A 41 -5.34 -5.89 -15.22
C VAL A 41 -6.49 -6.07 -14.25
N ILE A 42 -7.55 -5.26 -14.41
CA ILE A 42 -8.81 -5.39 -13.66
C ILE A 42 -9.76 -6.32 -14.40
N GLU A 43 -9.92 -6.09 -15.71
CA GLU A 43 -10.85 -6.80 -16.57
C GLU A 43 -10.26 -6.92 -17.96
N PHE A 44 -10.47 -8.05 -18.62
CA PHE A 44 -10.05 -8.28 -19.99
C PHE A 44 -11.12 -9.00 -20.78
N GLN A 45 -11.20 -8.71 -22.06
CA GLN A 45 -12.13 -9.34 -23.00
C GLN A 45 -11.46 -9.58 -24.35
N HIS A 46 -11.40 -10.86 -24.78
CA HIS A 46 -10.98 -11.19 -26.12
C HIS A 46 -12.14 -10.99 -27.10
N VAL A 47 -11.95 -10.06 -28.04
CA VAL A 47 -12.94 -9.74 -29.07
C VAL A 47 -12.46 -10.24 -30.42
N LYS A 48 -13.24 -11.12 -31.03
CA LYS A 48 -13.03 -11.60 -32.42
C LYS A 48 -14.18 -11.10 -33.27
N PRO A 49 -14.06 -9.91 -33.88
CA PRO A 49 -15.11 -9.39 -34.75
C PRO A 49 -15.24 -10.30 -35.99
N GLY A 50 -16.45 -10.47 -36.51
CA GLY A 50 -16.71 -11.27 -37.73
C GLY A 50 -16.02 -10.72 -38.98
N LYS A 51 -15.70 -9.40 -38.98
CA LYS A 51 -14.89 -8.71 -39.98
C LYS A 51 -13.91 -7.81 -39.26
N GLY A 52 -12.60 -8.03 -39.41
CA GLY A 52 -11.54 -7.25 -38.79
C GLY A 52 -10.57 -8.07 -37.94
N ALA A 53 -9.50 -7.44 -37.50
CA ALA A 53 -8.48 -8.06 -36.64
C ALA A 53 -9.03 -8.30 -35.21
N ALA A 54 -8.64 -9.42 -34.63
CA ALA A 54 -8.93 -9.71 -33.21
C ALA A 54 -8.19 -8.69 -32.30
N PHE A 55 -8.79 -8.30 -31.18
CA PHE A 55 -8.15 -7.46 -30.18
C PHE A 55 -8.54 -7.89 -28.76
N VAL A 56 -7.72 -7.50 -27.81
CA VAL A 56 -7.98 -7.70 -26.38
C VAL A 56 -8.32 -6.35 -25.77
N ARG A 57 -9.59 -6.18 -25.38
CA ARG A 57 -10.02 -5.01 -24.63
C ARG A 57 -9.61 -5.23 -23.18
N THR A 58 -8.81 -4.33 -22.64
CA THR A 58 -8.25 -4.47 -21.31
C THR A 58 -8.53 -3.22 -20.50
N LYS A 59 -9.17 -3.40 -19.34
CA LYS A 59 -9.30 -2.37 -18.31
C LYS A 59 -8.23 -2.61 -17.25
N TYR A 60 -7.37 -1.65 -17.03
CA TYR A 60 -6.25 -1.77 -16.13
C TYR A 60 -6.11 -0.55 -15.23
N LYS A 61 -5.54 -0.76 -14.05
CA LYS A 61 -5.24 0.27 -13.05
C LYS A 61 -3.73 0.47 -13.03
N ASN A 62 -3.30 1.71 -13.15
CA ASN A 62 -1.93 2.08 -12.82
C ASN A 62 -1.76 1.93 -11.31
N ILE A 63 -0.76 1.17 -10.89
CA ILE A 63 -0.59 0.80 -9.48
C ILE A 63 -0.07 1.98 -8.67
N ILE A 64 0.78 2.83 -9.27
CA ILE A 64 1.37 4.00 -8.61
C ILE A 64 0.34 5.12 -8.48
N THR A 65 -0.31 5.50 -9.60
CA THR A 65 -1.22 6.66 -9.64
C THR A 65 -2.67 6.34 -9.26
N GLY A 66 -3.03 5.06 -9.23
CA GLY A 66 -4.39 4.60 -9.01
C GLY A 66 -5.34 4.81 -10.21
N ALA A 67 -4.88 5.44 -11.30
CA ALA A 67 -5.70 5.77 -12.46
C ALA A 67 -6.15 4.51 -13.20
N ILE A 68 -7.44 4.44 -13.52
CA ILE A 68 -8.01 3.34 -14.29
C ILE A 68 -8.14 3.79 -15.75
N ARG A 69 -7.66 2.95 -16.67
CA ARG A 69 -7.75 3.15 -18.12
C ARG A 69 -8.31 1.91 -18.80
N GLU A 70 -8.94 2.12 -19.94
CA GLU A 70 -9.39 1.03 -20.82
C GLU A 70 -8.75 1.22 -22.19
N THR A 71 -8.10 0.19 -22.69
CA THR A 71 -7.39 0.21 -23.98
C THR A 71 -7.56 -1.14 -24.69
N SER A 72 -7.58 -1.08 -26.01
CA SER A 72 -7.62 -2.29 -26.84
C SER A 72 -6.24 -2.58 -27.38
N PHE A 73 -5.70 -3.76 -27.08
CA PHE A 73 -4.39 -4.21 -27.51
C PHE A 73 -4.49 -5.26 -28.61
N ASN A 74 -3.48 -5.33 -29.48
CA ASN A 74 -3.34 -6.45 -30.38
C ASN A 74 -3.01 -7.71 -29.55
N PRO A 75 -3.62 -8.87 -29.79
CA PRO A 75 -3.35 -10.09 -29.04
C PRO A 75 -1.88 -10.50 -28.98
N THR A 76 -1.12 -10.18 -30.02
CA THR A 76 0.32 -10.45 -30.13
C THR A 76 1.21 -9.31 -29.62
N ALA A 77 0.62 -8.24 -29.05
CA ALA A 77 1.40 -7.16 -28.43
C ALA A 77 2.13 -7.69 -27.20
N LYS A 78 3.43 -7.38 -27.14
CA LYS A 78 4.31 -7.85 -26.07
C LYS A 78 4.47 -6.78 -24.99
N PHE A 79 4.39 -7.21 -23.74
CA PHE A 79 4.54 -6.40 -22.57
C PHE A 79 5.53 -7.04 -21.60
N ASP A 80 6.30 -6.22 -20.90
CA ASP A 80 7.13 -6.69 -19.81
C ASP A 80 6.25 -6.95 -18.59
N SER A 81 6.46 -8.07 -17.90
CA SER A 81 5.82 -8.34 -16.62
C SER A 81 6.34 -7.37 -15.56
N ALA A 82 5.44 -6.71 -14.83
CA ALA A 82 5.81 -5.90 -13.68
C ALA A 82 5.83 -6.80 -12.43
N TYR A 83 7.02 -7.02 -11.86
CA TYR A 83 7.15 -7.72 -10.59
C TYR A 83 7.04 -6.71 -9.45
N ILE A 84 6.02 -6.89 -8.62
CA ILE A 84 5.82 -6.09 -7.42
C ILE A 84 6.25 -6.93 -6.23
N GLU A 85 7.28 -6.48 -5.58
CA GLU A 85 7.75 -7.07 -4.34
C GLU A 85 6.93 -6.50 -3.18
N ARG A 86 6.43 -7.38 -2.31
CA ARG A 86 5.73 -7.00 -1.09
C ARG A 86 6.52 -7.55 0.08
N LYS A 87 6.89 -6.64 0.98
CA LYS A 87 7.64 -6.95 2.20
C LYS A 87 6.90 -6.47 3.42
N ASP A 88 6.95 -7.27 4.47
CA ASP A 88 6.50 -6.87 5.79
C ASP A 88 7.68 -6.18 6.50
N MET A 89 7.51 -4.91 6.88
CA MET A 89 8.52 -4.11 7.54
C MET A 89 7.93 -3.43 8.77
N ASP A 90 8.75 -3.23 9.79
CA ASP A 90 8.32 -2.56 11.01
C ASP A 90 8.54 -1.05 10.89
N TYR A 91 7.49 -0.30 11.21
CA TYR A 91 7.59 1.15 11.31
C TYR A 91 8.45 1.53 12.51
N SER A 92 9.56 2.23 12.28
CA SER A 92 10.51 2.60 13.33
C SER A 92 10.26 3.98 13.90
N TYR A 93 10.37 5.02 13.08
CA TYR A 93 10.18 6.41 13.51
C TYR A 93 9.93 7.33 12.32
N ARG A 94 9.52 8.56 12.63
CA ARG A 94 9.35 9.65 11.65
C ARG A 94 10.40 10.72 11.88
N ASP A 95 11.00 11.19 10.78
CA ASP A 95 11.88 12.37 10.78
C ASP A 95 11.41 13.37 9.71
N GLY A 96 10.79 14.45 10.15
CA GLY A 96 10.17 15.42 9.26
C GLY A 96 9.10 14.80 8.38
N ASN A 97 9.35 14.76 7.05
CA ASN A 97 8.44 14.18 6.07
C ASN A 97 8.79 12.74 5.68
N LEU A 98 9.79 12.15 6.32
CA LEU A 98 10.24 10.79 6.04
C LEU A 98 9.81 9.83 7.14
N TYR A 99 9.26 8.71 6.73
CA TYR A 99 8.93 7.57 7.60
C TYR A 99 9.97 6.49 7.37
N TYR A 100 10.56 5.98 8.44
CA TYR A 100 11.59 4.94 8.38
C TYR A 100 10.98 3.59 8.72
N PHE A 101 11.15 2.64 7.80
CA PHE A 101 10.72 1.27 7.98
C PHE A 101 11.93 0.35 8.01
N MET A 102 11.92 -0.61 8.92
CA MET A 102 12.98 -1.58 9.10
C MET A 102 12.54 -2.94 8.55
N ASP A 103 13.32 -3.48 7.65
CA ASP A 103 13.14 -4.85 7.15
C ASP A 103 13.45 -5.84 8.28
N GLN A 104 12.53 -6.77 8.57
CA GLN A 104 12.68 -7.74 9.66
C GLN A 104 13.77 -8.78 9.40
N GLU A 105 14.17 -9.00 8.15
CA GLU A 105 15.16 -10.00 7.77
C GLU A 105 16.56 -9.39 7.64
N THR A 106 16.68 -8.25 6.96
CA THR A 106 17.97 -7.60 6.67
C THR A 106 18.34 -6.53 7.68
N PHE A 107 17.40 -6.04 8.50
CA PHE A 107 17.54 -4.90 9.40
C PHE A 107 17.94 -3.60 8.70
N GLU A 108 17.72 -3.53 7.40
CA GLU A 108 17.94 -2.31 6.64
C GLU A 108 16.80 -1.32 6.86
N MET A 109 17.16 -0.04 6.97
CA MET A 109 16.20 1.05 7.13
C MET A 109 15.89 1.68 5.79
N ILE A 110 14.62 1.70 5.41
CA ILE A 110 14.15 2.32 4.17
C ILE A 110 13.38 3.59 4.49
N PRO A 111 13.85 4.76 4.02
CA PRO A 111 13.09 6.00 4.14
C PRO A 111 11.99 6.05 3.08
N VAL A 112 10.78 6.41 3.48
CA VAL A 112 9.61 6.57 2.60
C VAL A 112 8.99 7.94 2.83
N ASP A 113 8.73 8.66 1.74
CA ASP A 113 8.13 9.98 1.78
C ASP A 113 6.66 9.93 2.24
N GLU A 114 6.23 10.96 2.98
CA GLU A 114 4.86 11.10 3.51
C GLU A 114 3.79 11.00 2.40
N SER A 115 4.09 11.44 1.19
CA SER A 115 3.17 11.37 0.05
C SER A 115 2.85 9.94 -0.38
N VAL A 116 3.76 8.99 -0.15
CA VAL A 116 3.60 7.57 -0.48
C VAL A 116 2.87 6.83 0.63
N VAL A 117 3.11 7.23 1.87
CA VAL A 117 2.61 6.56 3.06
C VAL A 117 1.10 6.80 3.27
N GLY A 118 0.62 7.97 2.93
CA GLY A 118 -0.80 8.32 2.97
C GLY A 118 -1.43 8.32 4.37
N ASP A 119 -2.76 8.25 4.39
CA ASP A 119 -3.55 8.38 5.63
C ASP A 119 -3.47 7.15 6.55
N ALA A 120 -3.02 6.01 6.06
CA ALA A 120 -2.93 4.76 6.83
C ALA A 120 -2.05 4.90 8.08
N MET A 121 -0.99 5.71 7.99
CA MET A 121 -0.04 5.89 9.09
C MET A 121 -0.54 6.75 10.25
N LYS A 122 -1.67 7.43 10.12
CA LYS A 122 -2.25 8.21 11.22
C LYS A 122 -2.56 7.37 12.46
N PHE A 123 -2.82 6.08 12.25
CA PHE A 123 -3.18 5.15 13.32
C PHE A 123 -2.09 4.12 13.63
N VAL A 124 -0.95 4.16 12.94
CA VAL A 124 0.14 3.19 13.12
C VAL A 124 1.13 3.72 14.14
N LYS A 125 1.47 2.90 15.13
CA LYS A 125 2.49 3.17 16.16
C LYS A 125 3.85 2.64 15.72
N GLU A 126 4.91 3.18 16.32
CA GLU A 126 6.26 2.63 16.22
C GLU A 126 6.28 1.17 16.65
N GLY A 127 7.00 0.34 15.91
CA GLY A 127 7.08 -1.11 16.12
C GLY A 127 5.94 -1.92 15.49
N MET A 128 4.96 -1.29 14.83
CA MET A 128 3.92 -2.03 14.10
C MET A 128 4.40 -2.44 12.72
N THR A 129 4.05 -3.65 12.31
CA THR A 129 4.39 -4.19 10.98
C THR A 129 3.46 -3.62 9.92
N CYS A 130 4.06 -3.07 8.86
CA CYS A 130 3.39 -2.53 7.68
C CYS A 130 3.79 -3.33 6.44
N LYS A 131 2.88 -3.42 5.46
CA LYS A 131 3.17 -4.03 4.15
C LYS A 131 3.65 -2.96 3.19
N ILE A 132 4.87 -3.12 2.72
CA ILE A 132 5.50 -2.20 1.78
C ILE A 132 5.51 -2.82 0.40
N SER A 133 5.03 -2.09 -0.59
CA SER A 133 5.03 -2.49 -1.99
C SER A 133 6.15 -1.76 -2.72
N ILE A 134 7.05 -2.55 -3.32
CA ILE A 134 8.27 -2.07 -3.99
C ILE A 134 8.20 -2.46 -5.47
N TYR A 135 8.54 -1.53 -6.34
CA TYR A 135 8.71 -1.75 -7.77
C TYR A 135 10.06 -1.19 -8.22
N GLU A 136 10.92 -2.04 -8.81
CA GLU A 136 12.28 -1.67 -9.26
C GLU A 136 13.10 -0.93 -8.18
N GLY A 137 12.99 -1.39 -6.91
CA GLY A 137 13.70 -0.78 -5.77
C GLY A 137 13.07 0.48 -5.19
N ASN A 138 11.99 0.99 -5.78
CA ASN A 138 11.28 2.16 -5.28
C ASN A 138 9.99 1.76 -4.54
N VAL A 139 9.82 2.29 -3.34
CA VAL A 139 8.57 2.14 -2.58
C VAL A 139 7.50 3.02 -3.22
N PHE A 140 6.35 2.45 -3.54
CA PHE A 140 5.24 3.21 -4.11
C PHE A 140 3.95 3.13 -3.30
N ALA A 141 3.84 2.20 -2.36
CA ALA A 141 2.70 2.12 -1.45
C ALA A 141 3.10 1.49 -0.12
N VAL A 142 2.50 2.00 0.95
CA VAL A 142 2.61 1.46 2.31
C VAL A 142 1.21 1.19 2.81
N GLU A 143 0.97 -0.02 3.28
CA GLU A 143 -0.29 -0.44 3.87
C GLU A 143 -0.04 -0.79 5.34
N GLY A 144 -0.69 -0.08 6.26
CA GLY A 144 -0.68 -0.42 7.67
C GLY A 144 -1.49 -1.69 7.95
N PRO A 145 -1.45 -2.20 9.19
CA PRO A 145 -2.31 -3.30 9.61
C PRO A 145 -3.79 -2.88 9.49
N ASP A 146 -4.66 -3.81 9.08
CA ASP A 146 -6.09 -3.54 8.88
C ASP A 146 -6.78 -3.03 10.15
N PHE A 147 -6.33 -3.50 11.32
CA PHE A 147 -6.86 -3.14 12.63
C PHE A 147 -5.74 -2.82 13.58
N VAL A 148 -5.96 -1.79 14.39
CA VAL A 148 -5.03 -1.37 15.44
C VAL A 148 -5.78 -1.19 16.75
N GLU A 149 -5.07 -1.41 17.85
CA GLU A 149 -5.54 -1.13 19.19
C GLU A 149 -4.78 0.07 19.74
N LEU A 150 -5.52 1.16 20.02
CA LEU A 150 -4.95 2.42 20.48
C LEU A 150 -5.68 2.91 21.73
N GLU A 151 -4.91 3.52 22.64
CA GLU A 151 -5.44 4.18 23.82
C GLU A 151 -5.96 5.57 23.49
N ILE A 152 -7.10 5.93 24.06
CA ILE A 152 -7.66 7.28 23.96
C ILE A 152 -6.97 8.20 24.95
N THR A 153 -6.29 9.22 24.42
CA THR A 153 -5.59 10.23 25.24
C THR A 153 -6.47 11.39 25.63
N GLU A 154 -7.37 11.81 24.73
CA GLU A 154 -8.28 12.93 24.96
C GLU A 154 -9.66 12.63 24.40
N CYS A 155 -10.71 13.02 25.13
CA CYS A 155 -12.09 12.92 24.71
C CYS A 155 -12.85 14.17 25.09
N GLU A 156 -13.58 14.75 24.15
CA GLU A 156 -14.51 15.81 24.49
C GLU A 156 -15.64 15.27 25.37
N PRO A 157 -16.12 16.06 26.37
CA PRO A 157 -17.27 15.67 27.17
C PRO A 157 -18.49 15.53 26.27
N GLY A 158 -19.12 14.35 26.28
CA GLY A 158 -20.34 14.10 25.51
C GLY A 158 -21.47 15.00 25.98
N VAL A 159 -21.86 15.98 25.17
CA VAL A 159 -23.05 16.80 25.46
C VAL A 159 -24.26 15.95 25.17
N ALA A 160 -24.93 15.48 26.23
CA ALA A 160 -26.22 14.80 26.16
C ALA A 160 -27.31 15.79 25.74
N GLY A 161 -27.41 16.12 24.48
CA GLY A 161 -28.32 17.16 23.97
C GLY A 161 -29.15 16.77 22.75
N ASN A 162 -29.16 15.54 22.32
CA ASN A 162 -30.12 15.06 21.31
C ASN A 162 -30.28 13.55 21.38
N THR A 163 -31.50 13.09 21.46
CA THR A 163 -31.94 11.68 21.48
C THR A 163 -31.76 10.97 20.12
N ALA A 164 -30.63 11.22 19.43
CA ALA A 164 -30.30 10.52 18.21
C ALA A 164 -29.61 9.19 18.55
N THR A 165 -30.23 8.11 18.20
CA THR A 165 -29.63 6.77 18.12
C THR A 165 -28.34 6.89 17.29
N ASN A 166 -27.15 6.68 17.90
CA ASN A 166 -25.81 6.78 17.34
C ASN A 166 -25.08 8.15 17.54
N ALA A 167 -25.30 8.82 18.65
CA ALA A 167 -24.49 9.98 19.00
C ALA A 167 -23.03 9.58 19.22
N THR A 168 -22.12 10.26 18.53
CA THR A 168 -20.67 10.08 18.62
C THR A 168 -20.02 11.36 19.13
N LYS A 169 -18.83 11.22 19.70
CA LYS A 169 -17.97 12.34 20.12
C LYS A 169 -16.58 12.20 19.53
N PRO A 170 -15.91 13.31 19.20
CA PRO A 170 -14.52 13.26 18.76
C PRO A 170 -13.61 12.92 19.94
N CYS A 171 -12.69 12.00 19.70
CA CYS A 171 -11.64 11.65 20.66
C CYS A 171 -10.31 11.54 19.92
N THR A 172 -9.22 11.86 20.62
CA THR A 172 -7.85 11.76 20.13
C THR A 172 -7.20 10.52 20.74
N VAL A 173 -6.53 9.74 19.90
CA VAL A 173 -5.77 8.56 20.33
C VAL A 173 -4.30 8.89 20.49
N GLU A 174 -3.54 7.97 21.11
CA GLU A 174 -2.11 8.13 21.43
C GLU A 174 -1.21 8.48 20.24
N THR A 175 -1.62 8.17 19.01
CA THR A 175 -0.91 8.56 17.78
C THR A 175 -1.17 10.03 17.37
N GLY A 176 -2.04 10.75 18.11
CA GLY A 176 -2.47 12.11 17.77
C GLY A 176 -3.59 12.17 16.72
N ALA A 177 -4.07 11.04 16.23
CA ALA A 177 -5.19 10.99 15.31
C ALA A 177 -6.53 11.21 16.04
N THR A 178 -7.44 11.94 15.39
CA THR A 178 -8.79 12.18 15.90
C THR A 178 -9.79 11.31 15.17
N LEU A 179 -10.68 10.65 15.91
CA LEU A 179 -11.78 9.86 15.34
C LEU A 179 -13.06 10.01 16.18
N ASN A 180 -14.18 9.65 15.56
CA ASN A 180 -15.47 9.67 16.23
C ASN A 180 -15.75 8.33 16.92
N VAL A 181 -16.01 8.39 18.24
CA VAL A 181 -16.36 7.21 19.04
C VAL A 181 -17.75 7.37 19.68
N PRO A 182 -18.43 6.28 20.06
CA PRO A 182 -19.68 6.35 20.79
C PRO A 182 -19.53 7.10 22.11
N LEU A 183 -20.61 7.75 22.62
CA LEU A 183 -20.58 8.58 23.83
C LEU A 183 -20.12 7.85 25.08
N PHE A 184 -20.32 6.52 25.15
CA PHE A 184 -19.98 5.70 26.32
C PHE A 184 -18.49 5.38 26.46
N ILE A 185 -17.67 5.76 25.49
CA ILE A 185 -16.21 5.57 25.52
C ILE A 185 -15.57 6.70 26.31
N ASN A 186 -14.62 6.36 27.20
CA ASN A 186 -13.93 7.32 28.05
C ASN A 186 -12.44 7.41 27.72
N GLN A 187 -11.81 8.47 28.17
CA GLN A 187 -10.36 8.65 28.14
C GLN A 187 -9.69 7.50 28.93
N GLY A 188 -8.55 7.01 28.41
CA GLY A 188 -7.80 5.89 28.98
C GLY A 188 -8.33 4.51 28.56
N GLU A 189 -9.39 4.44 27.77
CA GLU A 189 -9.85 3.16 27.23
C GLU A 189 -9.10 2.80 25.95
N ILE A 190 -8.78 1.51 25.78
CA ILE A 190 -8.17 0.97 24.55
C ILE A 190 -9.29 0.59 23.60
N ILE A 191 -9.20 1.08 22.39
CA ILE A 191 -10.19 0.85 21.34
C ILE A 191 -9.55 0.20 20.11
N LYS A 192 -10.32 -0.64 19.44
CA LYS A 192 -9.97 -1.23 18.16
C LYS A 192 -10.53 -0.37 17.03
N ILE A 193 -9.65 0.01 16.12
CA ILE A 193 -9.92 0.92 15.00
C ILE A 193 -9.64 0.19 13.69
N ASP A 194 -10.49 0.38 12.68
CA ASP A 194 -10.21 0.01 11.30
C ASP A 194 -9.37 1.13 10.67
N THR A 195 -8.13 0.84 10.33
CA THR A 195 -7.16 1.82 9.81
C THR A 195 -7.53 2.37 8.44
N ARG A 196 -8.24 1.57 7.62
CA ARG A 196 -8.65 1.97 6.26
C ARG A 196 -9.79 2.97 6.26
N THR A 197 -10.71 2.83 7.22
CA THR A 197 -11.89 3.70 7.30
C THR A 197 -11.78 4.75 8.40
N GLY A 198 -10.80 4.62 9.31
CA GLY A 198 -10.65 5.46 10.49
C GLY A 198 -11.80 5.33 11.49
N LYS A 199 -12.54 4.21 11.48
CA LYS A 199 -13.74 4.02 12.29
C LYS A 199 -13.46 3.16 13.51
N TYR A 200 -14.12 3.55 14.62
CA TYR A 200 -14.20 2.71 15.80
C TYR A 200 -14.95 1.41 15.50
N LEU A 201 -14.42 0.28 15.95
CA LEU A 201 -15.05 -1.04 15.83
C LEU A 201 -15.55 -1.57 17.15
N SER A 202 -14.68 -1.65 18.16
CA SER A 202 -14.99 -2.20 19.47
C SER A 202 -14.02 -1.71 20.53
N ARG A 203 -14.34 -1.95 21.81
CA ARG A 203 -13.35 -1.86 22.87
C ARG A 203 -12.39 -3.04 22.78
N ALA A 204 -11.11 -2.80 22.97
CA ALA A 204 -10.16 -3.85 23.28
C ALA A 204 -10.31 -4.23 24.77
N LYS A 205 -10.08 -5.50 25.06
CA LYS A 205 -10.17 -6.00 26.46
C LYS A 205 -8.84 -5.83 27.15
#